data_10d25e375be02a60d3c0a5f003f96860
#
_entry.id   10d25e375be02a60d3c0a5f003f96860
#
_cell.length_a   1.000
_cell.length_b   1.000
_cell.length_c   1.000
_cell.angle_alpha   90.00
_cell.angle_beta   90.00
_cell.angle_gamma   90.00
#
_symmetry.space_group_name_H-M   'P 1'
#
loop_
_entity.id
_entity.type
_entity.pdbx_description
1 polymer ?
#
loop_
_entity_poly.entity_id
_entity_poly.type
_entity_poly.pdbx_seq_one_letter_code
_entity_poly.pdbx_strand_id
1 'polypeptide(L)'
;MLPSKVEFLPGETPFIGRAVVTPCYFGYGTTLGNTLRRVLLSSLPGAAVEAFKIKGVQHEFSAIDGVKEDIVQIILNLKQLALKVFVDEPVVLTISKKGPGVVTAADIEKNANVEIASGDAVIATLTANKTFEMEIIAGRGRGYKPAEEKDRQNYDLGTIVIDSLYTPVRDVGYSVEYTRVGDITNFEKLILNIETNGTISPRDAVQQSAQILMDHFAIVLQGAGEEKNEVGQIDESEQPAEEPVTEEVEEAKVKKETKVKKTAAVKKKK
;
A
#
# COMPACT_ATOMS: atom_id res chain seq x y z
N MET A 1 -28.10 3.46 3.05
CA MET A 1 -28.29 2.71 1.79
C MET A 1 -26.91 2.31 1.29
N LEU A 2 -26.70 1.02 1.00
CA LEU A 2 -25.44 0.53 0.45
C LEU A 2 -25.41 0.75 -1.07
N PRO A 3 -24.22 0.87 -1.69
CA PRO A 3 -24.10 0.90 -3.14
C PRO A 3 -24.75 -0.35 -3.75
N SER A 4 -25.54 -0.16 -4.80
CA SER A 4 -26.27 -1.28 -5.45
C SER A 4 -25.60 -1.72 -6.74
N LYS A 5 -24.72 -0.91 -7.31
CA LYS A 5 -24.09 -1.17 -8.60
C LYS A 5 -22.61 -0.80 -8.58
N VAL A 6 -21.78 -1.72 -9.07
CA VAL A 6 -20.36 -1.48 -9.36
C VAL A 6 -20.11 -1.85 -10.81
N GLU A 7 -19.73 -0.88 -11.62
CA GLU A 7 -19.42 -1.06 -13.04
C GLU A 7 -17.93 -0.89 -13.28
N PHE A 8 -17.36 -1.77 -14.09
CA PHE A 8 -16.00 -1.63 -14.58
C PHE A 8 -16.03 -1.28 -16.07
N LEU A 9 -15.55 -0.11 -16.40
CA LEU A 9 -15.41 0.37 -17.77
C LEU A 9 -13.95 0.24 -18.19
N PRO A 10 -13.66 -0.37 -19.36
CA PRO A 10 -12.30 -0.42 -19.89
C PRO A 10 -11.83 1.00 -20.25
N GLY A 11 -10.55 1.27 -20.09
CA GLY A 11 -9.90 2.47 -20.57
C GLY A 11 -9.35 2.30 -22.00
N GLU A 12 -8.43 3.20 -22.36
CA GLU A 12 -7.80 3.19 -23.70
C GLU A 12 -6.87 1.99 -23.89
N THR A 13 -6.33 1.47 -22.80
CA THR A 13 -5.44 0.29 -22.79
C THR A 13 -5.95 -0.75 -21.80
N PRO A 14 -5.55 -2.03 -21.90
CA PRO A 14 -5.91 -3.06 -20.94
C PRO A 14 -5.44 -2.78 -19.50
N PHE A 15 -4.48 -1.88 -19.35
CA PHE A 15 -3.89 -1.53 -18.07
C PHE A 15 -4.58 -0.34 -17.39
N ILE A 16 -5.45 0.36 -18.13
CA ILE A 16 -6.25 1.48 -17.63
C ILE A 16 -7.70 1.02 -17.50
N GLY A 17 -8.29 1.29 -16.35
CA GLY A 17 -9.70 0.97 -16.11
C GLY A 17 -10.37 2.00 -15.22
N ARG A 18 -11.69 2.05 -15.33
CA ARG A 18 -12.53 2.91 -14.52
C ARG A 18 -13.53 2.07 -13.76
N ALA A 19 -13.55 2.19 -12.42
CA ALA A 19 -14.57 1.59 -11.57
C ALA A 19 -15.57 2.68 -11.16
N VAL A 20 -16.86 2.42 -11.37
CA VAL A 20 -17.95 3.33 -10.99
C VAL A 20 -18.79 2.64 -9.93
N VAL A 21 -18.91 3.26 -8.76
CA VAL A 21 -19.71 2.77 -7.63
C VAL A 21 -20.89 3.72 -7.42
N THR A 22 -22.12 3.22 -7.54
CA THR A 22 -23.33 4.02 -7.45
C THR A 22 -24.54 3.20 -6.94
N PRO A 23 -25.50 3.82 -6.24
CA PRO A 23 -25.41 5.10 -5.57
C PRO A 23 -24.66 4.95 -4.24
N CYS A 24 -23.88 5.96 -3.85
CA CYS A 24 -23.30 6.09 -2.52
C CYS A 24 -24.14 7.08 -1.71
N TYR A 25 -24.31 6.83 -0.41
CA TYR A 25 -24.91 7.80 0.48
C TYR A 25 -23.99 9.04 0.60
N PHE A 26 -24.55 10.18 0.91
CA PHE A 26 -23.81 11.44 1.03
C PHE A 26 -22.55 11.32 1.91
N GLY A 27 -21.40 11.74 1.39
CA GLY A 27 -20.08 11.68 2.02
C GLY A 27 -19.35 10.32 1.85
N TYR A 28 -20.07 9.22 1.54
CA TYR A 28 -19.46 7.91 1.39
C TYR A 28 -18.63 7.76 0.11
N GLY A 29 -18.94 8.51 -0.94
CA GLY A 29 -18.13 8.53 -2.16
C GLY A 29 -16.69 8.93 -1.87
N THR A 30 -16.50 10.02 -1.12
CA THR A 30 -15.16 10.48 -0.71
C THR A 30 -14.48 9.50 0.24
N THR A 31 -15.20 8.97 1.23
CA THR A 31 -14.67 8.00 2.20
C THR A 31 -14.17 6.73 1.50
N LEU A 32 -15.00 6.12 0.65
CA LEU A 32 -14.64 4.91 -0.10
C LEU A 32 -13.52 5.19 -1.11
N GLY A 33 -13.62 6.31 -1.85
CA GLY A 33 -12.65 6.70 -2.85
C GLY A 33 -11.25 6.89 -2.28
N ASN A 34 -11.13 7.65 -1.19
CA ASN A 34 -9.86 7.87 -0.52
C ASN A 34 -9.29 6.58 0.10
N THR A 35 -10.13 5.79 0.75
CA THR A 35 -9.71 4.53 1.38
C THR A 35 -9.20 3.54 0.34
N LEU A 36 -9.96 3.31 -0.74
CA LEU A 36 -9.55 2.42 -1.83
C LEU A 36 -8.29 2.92 -2.53
N ARG A 37 -8.19 4.23 -2.81
CA ARG A 37 -6.97 4.82 -3.40
C ARG A 37 -5.73 4.52 -2.56
N ARG A 38 -5.81 4.72 -1.26
CA ARG A 38 -4.67 4.47 -0.34
C ARG A 38 -4.25 3.00 -0.36
N VAL A 39 -5.20 2.07 -0.28
CA VAL A 39 -4.90 0.64 -0.28
C VAL A 39 -4.36 0.18 -1.63
N LEU A 40 -4.93 0.66 -2.74
CA LEU A 40 -4.45 0.38 -4.10
C LEU A 40 -2.99 0.77 -4.31
N LEU A 41 -2.56 1.92 -3.77
CA LEU A 41 -1.21 2.43 -3.95
C LEU A 41 -0.17 1.83 -2.99
N SER A 42 -0.59 1.35 -1.81
CA SER A 42 0.37 0.97 -0.76
C SER A 42 0.35 -0.50 -0.34
N SER A 43 -0.78 -1.19 -0.51
CA SER A 43 -1.00 -2.45 0.21
C SER A 43 -1.14 -3.67 -0.68
N LEU A 44 -1.30 -3.50 -1.99
CA LEU A 44 -1.36 -4.60 -2.93
C LEU A 44 -0.01 -5.33 -3.02
N PRO A 45 -0.01 -6.67 -3.00
CA PRO A 45 1.20 -7.44 -3.24
C PRO A 45 1.61 -7.31 -4.70
N GLY A 46 2.90 -7.26 -4.94
CA GLY A 46 3.47 -7.26 -6.28
C GLY A 46 4.90 -7.76 -6.27
N ALA A 47 5.63 -7.52 -7.35
CA ALA A 47 7.02 -7.92 -7.48
C ALA A 47 7.84 -6.80 -8.12
N ALA A 48 9.13 -6.76 -7.77
CA ALA A 48 10.07 -5.80 -8.32
C ALA A 48 11.49 -6.37 -8.37
N VAL A 49 12.35 -5.71 -9.13
CA VAL A 49 13.79 -5.97 -9.07
C VAL A 49 14.32 -5.42 -7.75
N GLU A 50 15.05 -6.23 -7.02
CA GLU A 50 15.65 -5.88 -5.72
C GLU A 50 17.12 -5.49 -5.84
N ALA A 51 17.84 -6.21 -6.68
CA ALA A 51 19.24 -6.01 -6.93
C ALA A 51 19.61 -6.58 -8.32
N PHE A 52 20.76 -6.22 -8.82
CA PHE A 52 21.31 -6.79 -10.04
C PHE A 52 22.84 -6.81 -9.98
N LYS A 53 23.43 -7.64 -10.82
CA LYS A 53 24.87 -7.79 -10.99
C LYS A 53 25.21 -7.80 -12.47
N ILE A 54 26.19 -7.01 -12.88
CA ILE A 54 26.69 -6.98 -14.25
C ILE A 54 28.14 -7.41 -14.21
N LYS A 55 28.50 -8.32 -15.09
CA LYS A 55 29.87 -8.82 -15.17
C LYS A 55 30.87 -7.70 -15.50
N GLY A 56 31.85 -7.51 -14.64
CA GLY A 56 32.87 -6.47 -14.79
C GLY A 56 32.52 -5.11 -14.18
N VAL A 57 31.38 -5.00 -13.52
CA VAL A 57 30.92 -3.80 -12.80
C VAL A 57 30.97 -4.04 -11.29
N GLN A 58 31.49 -3.07 -10.55
CA GLN A 58 31.61 -3.17 -9.07
C GLN A 58 30.75 -2.15 -8.32
N HIS A 59 30.36 -1.05 -8.95
CA HIS A 59 29.57 0.01 -8.33
C HIS A 59 28.71 0.77 -9.35
N GLU A 60 27.68 1.43 -8.87
CA GLU A 60 26.66 2.11 -9.67
C GLU A 60 27.14 3.31 -10.53
N PHE A 61 28.31 3.84 -10.23
CA PHE A 61 28.90 4.97 -10.98
C PHE A 61 29.90 4.51 -12.05
N SER A 62 29.97 3.22 -12.34
CA SER A 62 30.84 2.70 -13.39
C SER A 62 30.19 2.86 -14.77
N ALA A 63 31.00 2.99 -15.80
CA ALA A 63 30.57 2.88 -17.20
C ALA A 63 30.86 1.48 -17.72
N ILE A 64 30.00 0.98 -18.60
CA ILE A 64 30.18 -0.33 -19.24
C ILE A 64 30.69 -0.09 -20.65
N ASP A 65 31.89 -0.58 -20.94
CA ASP A 65 32.45 -0.42 -22.27
C ASP A 65 31.65 -1.22 -23.32
N GLY A 66 31.16 -0.52 -24.34
CA GLY A 66 30.31 -1.08 -25.39
C GLY A 66 28.82 -1.10 -25.10
N VAL A 67 28.37 -0.43 -24.03
CA VAL A 67 26.98 -0.14 -23.73
C VAL A 67 26.75 1.37 -23.82
N LYS A 68 25.63 1.78 -24.38
CA LYS A 68 25.29 3.20 -24.57
C LYS A 68 24.87 3.87 -23.27
N GLU A 69 24.06 3.16 -22.48
CA GLU A 69 23.51 3.62 -21.21
C GLU A 69 24.56 3.45 -20.09
N ASP A 70 24.56 4.38 -19.15
CA ASP A 70 25.28 4.23 -17.89
C ASP A 70 24.50 3.32 -16.92
N ILE A 71 25.13 2.93 -15.82
CA ILE A 71 24.49 2.04 -14.84
C ILE A 71 23.28 2.69 -14.20
N VAL A 72 23.31 4.00 -13.94
CA VAL A 72 22.17 4.72 -13.38
C VAL A 72 20.98 4.65 -14.32
N GLN A 73 21.20 4.79 -15.62
CA GLN A 73 20.14 4.66 -16.62
C GLN A 73 19.60 3.23 -16.67
N ILE A 74 20.47 2.21 -16.57
CA ILE A 74 20.05 0.80 -16.48
C ILE A 74 19.22 0.58 -15.22
N ILE A 75 19.58 1.16 -14.07
CA ILE A 75 18.79 1.11 -12.83
C ILE A 75 17.38 1.66 -13.06
N LEU A 76 17.26 2.82 -13.70
CA LEU A 76 15.96 3.42 -14.02
C LEU A 76 15.12 2.52 -14.94
N ASN A 77 15.74 1.90 -15.92
CA ASN A 77 15.06 0.96 -16.81
C ASN A 77 14.60 -0.31 -16.06
N LEU A 78 15.44 -0.86 -15.19
CA LEU A 78 15.09 -2.02 -14.36
C LEU A 78 13.95 -1.73 -13.37
N LYS A 79 13.87 -0.53 -12.80
CA LYS A 79 12.77 -0.10 -11.92
C LYS A 79 11.41 -0.05 -12.65
N GLN A 80 11.40 0.08 -13.97
CA GLN A 80 10.18 0.11 -14.77
C GLN A 80 9.69 -1.28 -15.20
N LEU A 81 10.48 -2.33 -14.98
CA LEU A 81 10.11 -3.69 -15.35
C LEU A 81 8.88 -4.15 -14.56
N ALA A 82 7.86 -4.56 -15.29
CA ALA A 82 6.66 -5.16 -14.75
C ALA A 82 6.85 -6.68 -14.66
N LEU A 83 7.00 -7.17 -13.42
CA LEU A 83 7.27 -8.58 -13.11
C LEU A 83 6.16 -9.15 -12.24
N LYS A 84 5.90 -10.45 -12.40
CA LYS A 84 5.06 -11.22 -11.49
C LYS A 84 5.87 -12.42 -11.01
N VAL A 85 6.10 -12.50 -9.72
CA VAL A 85 6.85 -13.58 -9.08
C VAL A 85 5.87 -14.45 -8.31
N PHE A 86 5.93 -15.77 -8.50
CA PHE A 86 4.98 -16.74 -7.94
C PHE A 86 5.45 -17.38 -6.65
N VAL A 87 6.72 -17.20 -6.28
CA VAL A 87 7.34 -17.72 -5.05
C VAL A 87 7.66 -16.59 -4.09
N ASP A 88 7.79 -16.92 -2.81
CA ASP A 88 8.10 -15.91 -1.78
C ASP A 88 9.60 -15.63 -1.66
N GLU A 89 10.45 -16.56 -2.10
CA GLU A 89 11.90 -16.39 -2.12
C GLU A 89 12.34 -15.54 -3.33
N PRO A 90 13.41 -14.73 -3.19
CA PRO A 90 13.97 -13.98 -4.30
C PRO A 90 14.45 -14.92 -5.43
N VAL A 91 14.14 -14.59 -6.66
CA VAL A 91 14.48 -15.36 -7.86
C VAL A 91 15.57 -14.65 -8.63
N VAL A 92 16.60 -15.39 -9.02
CA VAL A 92 17.67 -14.89 -9.90
C VAL A 92 17.27 -15.14 -11.36
N LEU A 93 17.29 -14.08 -12.15
CA LEU A 93 17.05 -14.07 -13.59
C LEU A 93 18.33 -13.69 -14.29
N THR A 94 18.64 -14.35 -15.40
CA THR A 94 19.86 -14.13 -16.17
C THR A 94 19.55 -13.53 -17.54
N ILE A 95 20.45 -12.66 -17.98
CA ILE A 95 20.47 -12.11 -19.34
C ILE A 95 21.86 -12.39 -19.90
N SER A 96 21.93 -13.01 -21.07
CA SER A 96 23.16 -13.14 -21.83
C SER A 96 22.89 -12.79 -23.29
N LYS A 97 23.40 -11.65 -23.73
CA LYS A 97 23.22 -11.17 -25.12
C LYS A 97 24.55 -10.73 -25.71
N LYS A 98 24.80 -11.16 -26.96
CA LYS A 98 25.96 -10.74 -27.74
C LYS A 98 25.50 -9.70 -28.76
N GLY A 99 26.11 -8.50 -28.70
CA GLY A 99 25.70 -7.36 -29.51
C GLY A 99 26.53 -7.09 -30.70
N PRO A 100 26.23 -6.05 -31.54
CA PRO A 100 25.40 -4.86 -31.20
C PRO A 100 23.91 -5.13 -31.29
N GLY A 101 23.13 -4.39 -30.49
CA GLY A 101 21.66 -4.46 -30.47
C GLY A 101 21.05 -4.01 -29.17
N VAL A 102 19.73 -3.91 -29.15
CA VAL A 102 18.97 -3.52 -27.95
C VAL A 102 18.71 -4.75 -27.08
N VAL A 103 19.03 -4.66 -25.80
CA VAL A 103 18.70 -5.66 -24.78
C VAL A 103 17.35 -5.29 -24.20
N THR A 104 16.38 -6.16 -24.30
CA THR A 104 15.01 -5.96 -23.80
C THR A 104 14.67 -6.96 -22.70
N ALA A 105 13.57 -6.73 -22.00
CA ALA A 105 13.09 -7.67 -20.99
C ALA A 105 12.75 -9.05 -21.57
N ALA A 106 12.45 -9.16 -22.87
CA ALA A 106 12.24 -10.44 -23.56
C ALA A 106 13.52 -11.29 -23.68
N ASP A 107 14.72 -10.68 -23.55
CA ASP A 107 16.01 -11.37 -23.58
C ASP A 107 16.35 -12.01 -22.21
N ILE A 108 15.54 -11.81 -21.18
CA ILE A 108 15.67 -12.49 -19.90
C ILE A 108 15.36 -13.98 -20.08
N GLU A 109 16.20 -14.83 -19.55
CA GLU A 109 15.96 -16.28 -19.61
C GLU A 109 14.66 -16.64 -18.90
N LYS A 110 13.85 -17.47 -19.55
CA LYS A 110 12.55 -17.89 -19.02
C LYS A 110 12.72 -18.69 -17.73
N ASN A 111 12.03 -18.25 -16.69
CA ASN A 111 11.97 -18.92 -15.41
C ASN A 111 10.51 -19.28 -15.09
N ALA A 112 10.26 -20.50 -14.61
CA ALA A 112 8.91 -20.96 -14.27
C ALA A 112 8.26 -20.17 -13.14
N ASN A 113 9.07 -19.53 -12.30
CA ASN A 113 8.62 -18.78 -11.13
C ASN A 113 8.39 -17.28 -11.40
N VAL A 114 8.70 -16.80 -12.62
CA VAL A 114 8.60 -15.38 -12.95
C VAL A 114 7.98 -15.18 -14.32
N GLU A 115 6.98 -14.34 -14.39
CA GLU A 115 6.36 -13.85 -15.62
C GLU A 115 6.70 -12.38 -15.83
N ILE A 116 7.13 -12.02 -17.05
CA ILE A 116 7.47 -10.65 -17.43
C ILE A 116 6.32 -10.09 -18.24
N ALA A 117 5.63 -9.09 -17.68
CA ALA A 117 4.51 -8.42 -18.34
C ALA A 117 4.95 -7.35 -19.36
N SER A 118 6.15 -6.78 -19.18
CA SER A 118 6.70 -5.71 -20.03
C SER A 118 7.85 -6.24 -20.92
N GLY A 119 7.61 -7.22 -21.79
CA GLY A 119 8.66 -7.82 -22.63
C GLY A 119 9.43 -6.85 -23.53
N ASP A 120 8.77 -5.78 -23.98
CA ASP A 120 9.37 -4.77 -24.88
C ASP A 120 10.18 -3.71 -24.14
N ALA A 121 10.21 -3.74 -22.80
CA ALA A 121 10.96 -2.76 -22.01
C ALA A 121 12.46 -2.87 -22.31
N VAL A 122 13.08 -1.75 -22.71
CA VAL A 122 14.51 -1.67 -23.00
C VAL A 122 15.29 -1.62 -21.70
N ILE A 123 16.30 -2.49 -21.57
CA ILE A 123 17.21 -2.53 -20.42
C ILE A 123 18.50 -1.78 -20.75
N ALA A 124 19.14 -2.14 -21.87
CA ALA A 124 20.39 -1.54 -22.32
C ALA A 124 20.55 -1.63 -23.85
N THR A 125 21.42 -0.83 -24.43
CA THR A 125 21.75 -0.86 -25.87
C THR A 125 23.23 -1.14 -26.06
N LEU A 126 23.54 -2.25 -26.70
CA LEU A 126 24.91 -2.66 -27.00
C LEU A 126 25.38 -1.98 -28.29
N THR A 127 26.49 -1.28 -28.22
CA THR A 127 27.10 -0.56 -29.37
C THR A 127 28.27 -1.31 -29.99
N ALA A 128 28.83 -2.28 -29.26
CA ALA A 128 29.98 -3.07 -29.70
C ALA A 128 29.65 -4.57 -29.72
N ASN A 129 30.44 -5.34 -30.46
CA ASN A 129 30.31 -6.80 -30.51
C ASN A 129 30.92 -7.45 -29.25
N LYS A 130 30.33 -7.14 -28.10
CA LYS A 130 30.68 -7.69 -26.77
C LYS A 130 29.52 -8.51 -26.23
N THR A 131 29.82 -9.41 -25.29
CA THR A 131 28.81 -10.16 -24.58
C THR A 131 28.41 -9.37 -23.33
N PHE A 132 27.14 -9.07 -23.21
CA PHE A 132 26.54 -8.47 -22.03
C PHE A 132 25.92 -9.59 -21.17
N GLU A 133 26.44 -9.73 -19.96
CA GLU A 133 25.96 -10.71 -18.98
C GLU A 133 25.48 -9.98 -17.72
N MET A 134 24.24 -10.23 -17.35
CA MET A 134 23.59 -9.60 -16.19
C MET A 134 22.75 -10.61 -15.44
N GLU A 135 22.81 -10.56 -14.13
CA GLU A 135 21.95 -11.28 -13.20
C GLU A 135 21.01 -10.26 -12.53
N ILE A 136 19.73 -10.55 -12.49
CA ILE A 136 18.69 -9.71 -11.88
C ILE A 136 18.05 -10.52 -10.75
N ILE A 137 18.00 -9.94 -9.57
CA ILE A 137 17.34 -10.54 -8.41
C ILE A 137 15.97 -9.87 -8.27
N ALA A 138 14.92 -10.65 -8.45
CA ALA A 138 13.54 -10.21 -8.36
C ALA A 138 12.85 -10.85 -7.15
N GLY A 139 12.10 -10.06 -6.39
CA GLY A 139 11.39 -10.53 -5.21
C GLY A 139 9.95 -10.03 -5.15
N ARG A 140 9.18 -10.64 -4.25
CA ARG A 140 7.82 -10.22 -3.90
C ARG A 140 7.84 -9.25 -2.73
N GLY A 141 6.90 -8.30 -2.73
CA GLY A 141 6.75 -7.38 -1.62
C GLY A 141 5.47 -6.55 -1.72
N ARG A 142 5.40 -5.51 -0.91
CA ARG A 142 4.31 -4.54 -0.91
C ARG A 142 4.86 -3.12 -0.80
N GLY A 143 4.22 -2.19 -1.49
CA GLY A 143 4.58 -0.78 -1.43
C GLY A 143 5.97 -0.49 -1.99
N TYR A 144 6.74 0.30 -1.28
CA TYR A 144 8.08 0.75 -1.65
C TYR A 144 9.10 0.37 -0.56
N LYS A 145 10.26 -0.13 -0.98
CA LYS A 145 11.38 -0.45 -0.08
C LYS A 145 12.66 0.16 -0.61
N PRO A 146 13.25 1.16 0.07
CA PRO A 146 14.51 1.77 -0.33
C PRO A 146 15.68 0.79 -0.23
N ALA A 147 16.72 1.01 -1.01
CA ALA A 147 17.93 0.18 -1.02
C ALA A 147 18.66 0.17 0.34
N GLU A 148 18.52 1.26 1.12
CA GLU A 148 19.16 1.42 2.43
C GLU A 148 18.56 0.49 3.50
N GLU A 149 17.27 0.14 3.36
CA GLU A 149 16.55 -0.76 4.28
C GLU A 149 16.75 -2.25 3.94
N LYS A 150 17.45 -2.54 2.84
CA LYS A 150 17.74 -3.91 2.44
C LYS A 150 19.04 -4.38 3.09
N ASP A 151 19.02 -5.61 3.59
CA ASP A 151 20.20 -6.24 4.17
C ASP A 151 21.21 -6.60 3.09
N ARG A 152 22.28 -5.84 2.99
CA ARG A 152 23.35 -6.03 1.99
C ARG A 152 24.17 -7.30 2.22
N GLN A 153 24.11 -7.89 3.41
CA GLN A 153 24.86 -9.13 3.73
C GLN A 153 24.32 -10.35 2.97
N ASN A 154 23.09 -10.26 2.50
CA ASN A 154 22.44 -11.33 1.74
C ASN A 154 22.80 -11.34 0.24
N TYR A 155 23.62 -10.38 -0.22
CA TYR A 155 24.00 -10.27 -1.63
C TYR A 155 25.49 -10.48 -1.84
N ASP A 156 25.85 -11.11 -2.94
CA ASP A 156 27.22 -11.33 -3.36
C ASP A 156 27.99 -10.03 -3.61
N LEU A 157 29.31 -10.09 -3.53
CA LEU A 157 30.17 -8.96 -3.89
C LEU A 157 29.95 -8.56 -5.36
N GLY A 158 29.84 -7.24 -5.60
CA GLY A 158 29.58 -6.67 -6.90
C GLY A 158 28.08 -6.63 -7.27
N THR A 159 27.18 -7.02 -6.37
CA THR A 159 25.74 -6.84 -6.55
C THR A 159 25.34 -5.42 -6.18
N ILE A 160 24.61 -4.75 -7.06
CA ILE A 160 24.09 -3.40 -6.87
C ILE A 160 22.64 -3.52 -6.40
N VAL A 161 22.39 -3.10 -5.17
CA VAL A 161 21.05 -3.09 -4.56
C VAL A 161 20.34 -1.81 -4.97
N ILE A 162 19.08 -1.94 -5.41
CA ILE A 162 18.26 -0.80 -5.87
C ILE A 162 16.97 -0.68 -5.07
N ASP A 163 16.36 0.51 -5.09
CA ASP A 163 15.03 0.69 -4.52
C ASP A 163 14.01 -0.14 -5.29
N SER A 164 13.10 -0.78 -4.57
CA SER A 164 12.06 -1.61 -5.17
C SER A 164 10.68 -1.02 -4.97
N LEU A 165 9.96 -0.82 -6.06
CA LEU A 165 8.56 -0.45 -6.08
C LEU A 165 7.75 -1.69 -6.44
N TYR A 166 7.19 -2.36 -5.43
CA TYR A 166 6.44 -3.61 -5.61
C TYR A 166 5.00 -3.39 -6.05
N THR A 167 4.44 -2.20 -5.81
CA THR A 167 3.03 -1.95 -6.11
C THR A 167 2.73 -2.15 -7.61
N PRO A 168 1.71 -2.96 -7.95
CA PRO A 168 1.31 -3.18 -9.34
C PRO A 168 0.48 -2.03 -9.91
N VAL A 169 0.08 -1.07 -9.09
CA VAL A 169 -0.72 0.08 -9.48
C VAL A 169 0.19 1.30 -9.63
N ARG A 170 0.15 1.93 -10.79
CA ARG A 170 0.95 3.13 -11.11
C ARG A 170 0.29 4.41 -10.65
N ASP A 171 -1.02 4.55 -10.96
CA ASP A 171 -1.78 5.73 -10.59
C ASP A 171 -3.23 5.38 -10.24
N VAL A 172 -3.78 6.13 -9.28
CA VAL A 172 -5.20 6.06 -8.90
C VAL A 172 -5.73 7.46 -8.68
N GLY A 173 -6.65 7.88 -9.54
CA GLY A 173 -7.46 9.07 -9.34
C GLY A 173 -8.88 8.70 -8.92
N TYR A 174 -9.54 9.51 -8.09
CA TYR A 174 -10.98 9.37 -7.87
C TYR A 174 -11.68 10.72 -7.97
N SER A 175 -12.93 10.66 -8.40
CA SER A 175 -13.85 11.79 -8.39
C SER A 175 -15.22 11.36 -7.87
N VAL A 176 -15.94 12.31 -7.28
CA VAL A 176 -17.29 12.10 -6.75
C VAL A 176 -18.23 13.07 -7.45
N GLU A 177 -19.29 12.52 -8.02
CA GLU A 177 -20.34 13.28 -8.71
C GLU A 177 -21.67 13.04 -7.99
N TYR A 178 -22.54 14.06 -7.98
CA TYR A 178 -23.91 13.86 -7.51
C TYR A 178 -24.73 13.05 -8.51
N THR A 179 -25.59 12.18 -7.97
CA THR A 179 -26.50 11.37 -8.78
C THR A 179 -27.90 11.37 -8.18
N ARG A 180 -28.92 11.21 -9.02
CA ARG A 180 -30.32 11.17 -8.59
C ARG A 180 -30.76 9.71 -8.41
N VAL A 181 -31.44 9.43 -7.31
CA VAL A 181 -32.11 8.16 -7.06
C VAL A 181 -33.56 8.44 -6.66
N GLY A 182 -34.51 8.16 -7.58
CA GLY A 182 -35.91 8.55 -7.39
C GLY A 182 -36.06 10.08 -7.32
N ASP A 183 -36.62 10.58 -6.22
CA ASP A 183 -36.80 12.00 -5.99
C ASP A 183 -35.63 12.65 -5.22
N ILE A 184 -34.67 11.87 -4.76
CA ILE A 184 -33.54 12.33 -3.96
C ILE A 184 -32.35 12.59 -4.89
N THR A 185 -31.79 13.81 -4.82
CA THR A 185 -30.72 14.27 -5.75
C THR A 185 -29.35 14.38 -5.11
N ASN A 186 -29.19 14.04 -3.82
CA ASN A 186 -27.95 14.19 -3.05
C ASN A 186 -27.18 12.88 -2.83
N PHE A 187 -27.49 11.85 -3.60
CA PHE A 187 -26.64 10.66 -3.66
C PHE A 187 -25.37 10.93 -4.44
N GLU A 188 -24.33 10.18 -4.14
CA GLU A 188 -23.04 10.30 -4.79
C GLU A 188 -22.76 9.11 -5.72
N LYS A 189 -21.98 9.38 -6.75
CA LYS A 189 -21.40 8.41 -7.66
C LYS A 189 -19.89 8.54 -7.57
N LEU A 190 -19.23 7.51 -7.06
CA LEU A 190 -17.79 7.44 -7.01
C LEU A 190 -17.26 6.90 -8.34
N ILE A 191 -16.27 7.57 -8.90
CA ILE A 191 -15.55 7.16 -10.10
C ILE A 191 -14.08 7.02 -9.70
N LEU A 192 -13.51 5.82 -9.87
CA LEU A 192 -12.10 5.51 -9.67
C LEU A 192 -11.45 5.29 -11.03
N ASN A 193 -10.43 6.05 -11.37
CA ASN A 193 -9.57 5.82 -12.52
C ASN A 193 -8.31 5.13 -12.03
N ILE A 194 -7.95 4.00 -12.63
CA ILE A 194 -6.87 3.14 -12.15
C ILE A 194 -5.97 2.80 -13.32
N GLU A 195 -4.67 3.02 -13.14
CA GLU A 195 -3.63 2.60 -14.06
C GLU A 195 -2.74 1.56 -13.38
N THR A 196 -2.55 0.41 -14.03
CA THR A 196 -1.71 -0.69 -13.56
C THR A 196 -0.45 -0.82 -14.42
N ASN A 197 0.51 -1.58 -13.95
CA ASN A 197 1.73 -1.90 -14.68
C ASN A 197 1.58 -3.10 -15.65
N GLY A 198 0.38 -3.70 -15.73
CA GLY A 198 0.09 -4.86 -16.58
C GLY A 198 0.21 -6.22 -15.90
N THR A 199 0.69 -6.28 -14.66
CA THR A 199 0.76 -7.54 -13.89
C THR A 199 -0.59 -7.92 -13.27
N ILE A 200 -1.49 -6.96 -13.09
CA ILE A 200 -2.84 -7.14 -12.55
C ILE A 200 -3.84 -6.33 -13.38
N SER A 201 -5.06 -6.82 -13.51
CA SER A 201 -6.13 -6.02 -14.13
C SER A 201 -6.65 -4.95 -13.16
N PRO A 202 -7.14 -3.80 -13.64
CA PRO A 202 -7.74 -2.77 -12.79
C PRO A 202 -8.90 -3.30 -11.93
N ARG A 203 -9.67 -4.25 -12.47
CA ARG A 203 -10.77 -4.90 -11.76
C ARG A 203 -10.27 -5.74 -10.59
N ASP A 204 -9.26 -6.60 -10.82
CA ASP A 204 -8.70 -7.46 -9.79
C ASP A 204 -7.98 -6.64 -8.72
N ALA A 205 -7.35 -5.52 -9.10
CA ALA A 205 -6.74 -4.59 -8.16
C ALA A 205 -7.76 -4.01 -7.18
N VAL A 206 -8.93 -3.56 -7.66
CA VAL A 206 -10.02 -3.07 -6.80
C VAL A 206 -10.58 -4.20 -5.93
N GLN A 207 -10.78 -5.39 -6.47
CA GLN A 207 -11.27 -6.53 -5.72
C GLN A 207 -10.32 -6.91 -4.58
N GLN A 208 -9.01 -7.01 -4.84
CA GLN A 208 -8.02 -7.31 -3.82
C GLN A 208 -7.92 -6.21 -2.76
N SER A 209 -7.98 -4.93 -3.18
CA SER A 209 -7.95 -3.81 -2.23
C SER A 209 -9.17 -3.79 -1.31
N ALA A 210 -10.35 -4.11 -1.83
CA ALA A 210 -11.57 -4.24 -1.04
C ALA A 210 -11.48 -5.40 -0.06
N GLN A 211 -10.92 -6.54 -0.47
CA GLN A 211 -10.71 -7.69 0.41
C GLN A 211 -9.76 -7.35 1.55
N ILE A 212 -8.62 -6.70 1.27
CA ILE A 212 -7.69 -6.24 2.30
C ILE A 212 -8.38 -5.34 3.34
N LEU A 213 -9.23 -4.42 2.88
CA LEU A 213 -10.00 -3.55 3.78
C LEU A 213 -11.00 -4.34 4.62
N MET A 214 -11.71 -5.29 4.04
CA MET A 214 -12.64 -6.15 4.77
C MET A 214 -11.93 -6.95 5.86
N ASP A 215 -10.77 -7.52 5.57
CA ASP A 215 -9.98 -8.28 6.53
C ASP A 215 -9.55 -7.40 7.71
N HIS A 216 -9.10 -6.16 7.45
CA HIS A 216 -8.75 -5.21 8.52
C HIS A 216 -9.97 -4.79 9.34
N PHE A 217 -11.12 -4.52 8.69
CA PHE A 217 -12.34 -4.16 9.41
C PHE A 217 -12.90 -5.33 10.22
N ALA A 218 -12.72 -6.57 9.75
CA ALA A 218 -13.13 -7.76 10.52
C ALA A 218 -12.37 -7.85 11.85
N ILE A 219 -11.06 -7.58 11.87
CA ILE A 219 -10.26 -7.55 13.10
C ILE A 219 -10.75 -6.45 14.06
N VAL A 220 -11.00 -5.24 13.52
CA VAL A 220 -11.53 -4.13 14.32
C VAL A 220 -12.90 -4.47 14.91
N LEU A 221 -13.76 -5.14 14.13
CA LEU A 221 -15.09 -5.55 14.58
C LEU A 221 -15.01 -6.59 15.69
N GLN A 222 -14.09 -7.55 15.59
CA GLN A 222 -13.86 -8.58 16.63
C GLN A 222 -13.38 -7.93 17.93
N GLY A 223 -12.34 -7.07 17.87
CA GLY A 223 -11.83 -6.36 19.05
C GLY A 223 -12.87 -5.46 19.73
N ALA A 224 -13.73 -4.80 18.95
CA ALA A 224 -14.83 -4.01 19.51
C ALA A 224 -15.96 -4.88 20.12
N GLY A 225 -16.00 -6.18 19.78
CA GLY A 225 -16.97 -7.13 20.35
C GLY A 225 -16.53 -7.78 21.67
N GLU A 226 -15.22 -7.91 21.89
CA GLU A 226 -14.68 -8.56 23.09
C GLU A 226 -14.85 -7.73 24.37
N GLU A 227 -14.89 -6.41 24.30
CA GLU A 227 -15.19 -5.56 25.47
C GLU A 227 -16.61 -5.73 26.03
N LYS A 228 -17.55 -6.30 25.28
CA LYS A 228 -18.91 -6.56 25.78
C LYS A 228 -19.01 -7.82 26.65
N ASN A 229 -18.03 -8.71 26.63
CA ASN A 229 -18.07 -9.95 27.39
C ASN A 229 -17.34 -9.87 28.75
N GLU A 230 -16.50 -8.86 28.99
CA GLU A 230 -15.85 -8.67 30.30
C GLU A 230 -16.66 -7.83 31.31
N VAL A 231 -17.70 -7.11 30.87
CA VAL A 231 -18.55 -6.29 31.75
C VAL A 231 -19.78 -7.10 32.28
N GLY A 232 -19.90 -8.37 31.94
CA GLY A 232 -21.09 -9.22 32.19
C GLY A 232 -20.96 -10.27 33.26
N GLN A 233 -19.97 -10.25 34.15
CA GLN A 233 -19.97 -11.08 35.37
C GLN A 233 -19.65 -10.25 36.61
N ILE A 234 -20.61 -9.40 37.01
CA ILE A 234 -20.70 -8.96 38.39
C ILE A 234 -21.56 -10.05 39.07
N ASP A 235 -20.89 -10.84 39.87
CA ASP A 235 -21.50 -11.87 40.73
C ASP A 235 -22.58 -11.21 41.61
N GLU A 236 -23.83 -11.58 41.37
CA GLU A 236 -25.00 -11.27 42.23
C GLU A 236 -24.97 -12.09 43.51
N SER A 237 -23.93 -12.04 44.31
CA SER A 237 -23.88 -12.72 45.59
C SER A 237 -23.03 -12.02 46.64
N GLU A 238 -23.28 -10.73 46.86
CA GLU A 238 -22.98 -10.09 48.14
C GLU A 238 -23.98 -8.96 48.40
N GLN A 239 -25.00 -9.28 49.18
CA GLN A 239 -25.83 -8.30 49.87
C GLN A 239 -24.96 -7.61 50.93
N PRO A 240 -24.75 -6.28 50.89
CA PRO A 240 -24.16 -5.60 52.03
C PRO A 240 -25.18 -5.46 53.15
N ALA A 241 -24.83 -5.96 54.33
CA ALA A 241 -25.55 -5.74 55.58
C ALA A 241 -25.61 -4.21 55.88
N GLU A 242 -26.80 -3.75 56.24
CA GLU A 242 -27.02 -2.39 56.74
C GLU A 242 -26.29 -2.19 58.07
N GLU A 243 -25.29 -1.29 58.10
CA GLU A 243 -24.79 -0.69 59.33
C GLU A 243 -25.26 0.77 59.44
N PRO A 244 -25.61 1.28 60.62
CA PRO A 244 -26.28 2.58 60.79
C PRO A 244 -25.32 3.73 60.65
N VAL A 245 -25.69 4.69 59.78
CA VAL A 245 -24.99 5.93 59.55
C VAL A 245 -25.11 6.86 60.76
N THR A 246 -24.01 7.11 61.45
CA THR A 246 -23.92 8.12 62.51
C THR A 246 -23.74 9.53 61.95
N GLU A 247 -24.41 10.49 62.56
CA GLU A 247 -24.63 11.91 62.16
C GLU A 247 -23.39 12.82 62.09
N GLU A 248 -22.15 12.35 62.02
CA GLU A 248 -20.96 13.22 62.11
C GLU A 248 -20.35 13.70 60.75
N VAL A 249 -20.94 13.36 59.60
CA VAL A 249 -20.35 13.70 58.30
C VAL A 249 -20.90 14.96 57.63
N GLU A 250 -21.98 15.55 58.19
CA GLU A 250 -22.59 16.76 57.58
C GLU A 250 -21.91 18.09 57.95
N GLU A 251 -21.26 18.19 59.14
CA GLU A 251 -20.59 19.41 59.56
C GLU A 251 -19.26 19.71 58.82
N ALA A 252 -18.61 18.70 58.26
CA ALA A 252 -17.32 18.91 57.59
C ALA A 252 -17.43 19.44 56.14
N LYS A 253 -18.58 19.31 55.48
CA LYS A 253 -18.78 19.84 54.11
C LYS A 253 -19.12 21.30 54.09
N VAL A 254 -19.80 21.84 55.09
CA VAL A 254 -20.21 23.26 55.18
C VAL A 254 -19.02 24.18 55.49
N LYS A 255 -17.99 23.68 56.20
CA LYS A 255 -16.78 24.50 56.51
C LYS A 255 -15.78 24.60 55.35
N LYS A 256 -15.84 23.77 54.31
CA LYS A 256 -14.96 23.87 53.12
C LYS A 256 -15.51 24.84 52.06
N GLU A 257 -16.79 25.00 51.91
CA GLU A 257 -17.38 25.93 50.93
C GLU A 257 -17.27 27.41 51.36
N THR A 258 -17.27 27.70 52.67
CA THR A 258 -17.13 29.08 53.20
C THR A 258 -15.70 29.60 53.14
N LYS A 259 -14.68 28.72 53.06
CA LYS A 259 -13.27 29.14 52.90
C LYS A 259 -12.88 29.46 51.45
N VAL A 260 -13.53 28.84 50.47
CA VAL A 260 -13.27 29.10 49.04
C VAL A 260 -13.90 30.41 48.57
N LYS A 261 -15.04 30.81 49.14
CA LYS A 261 -15.69 32.10 48.81
C LYS A 261 -15.00 33.34 49.40
N LYS A 262 -14.22 33.22 50.47
CA LYS A 262 -13.45 34.33 51.05
C LYS A 262 -12.14 34.62 50.33
N THR A 263 -11.53 33.65 49.68
CA THR A 263 -10.27 33.85 48.92
C THR A 263 -10.50 34.43 47.51
N ALA A 264 -11.70 34.25 46.93
CA ALA A 264 -12.05 34.83 45.63
C ALA A 264 -12.44 36.29 45.68
N ALA A 265 -12.86 36.82 46.85
CA ALA A 265 -13.28 38.23 47.02
C ALA A 265 -12.09 39.20 47.25
N VAL A 266 -10.92 38.69 47.64
CA VAL A 266 -9.72 39.52 47.91
C VAL A 266 -8.87 39.75 46.63
N LYS A 267 -9.07 38.99 45.57
CA LYS A 267 -8.32 39.14 44.29
C LYS A 267 -9.00 40.10 43.28
N LYS A 268 -10.13 40.69 43.60
CA LYS A 268 -10.81 41.68 42.71
C LYS A 268 -10.68 43.16 43.22
N LYS A 269 -9.81 43.44 44.17
CA LYS A 269 -9.50 44.81 44.63
C LYS A 269 -7.98 45.04 44.72
N LYS A 270 -7.26 44.75 43.69
CA LYS A 270 -5.94 45.32 43.39
C LYS A 270 -5.79 45.50 41.89
#